data_3f54bd355c1ee559f9053ca2a446b2cf
#
_entry.id   3f54bd355c1ee559f9053ca2a446b2cf
#
_cell.length_a   1.000
_cell.length_b   1.000
_cell.length_c   1.000
_cell.angle_alpha   90.00
_cell.angle_beta   90.00
_cell.angle_gamma   90.00
#
_symmetry.space_group_name_H-M   'P 1'
#
loop_
_entity.id
_entity.type
_entity.pdbx_description
1 polymer ?
#
loop_
_entity_poly.entity_id
_entity_poly.type
_entity_poly.pdbx_seq_one_letter_code
_entity_poly.pdbx_strand_id
1 'polypeptide(L)'
;MRKSTVNQLATQLLAGSLVLFLAIYLSACSGCSRSGSHQPRRARHNTAATEPASPTAPASVTATKPTLTQVGTGPTEVPMVKDKGVYKIQVLINGHPMKFILDTGASLISISSTEAEFMTKQGTISEEDIVGHSRFEDANGDISPGDIIRLKSVQIGDRVLENVNANVVRSTKAPLLLGQSALSKFGKISVDYRRNVVTFD
;
A
#
# COMPACT_ATOMS: atom_id res chain seq x y z
N MET A 1 25.64 49.76 -17.82
CA MET A 1 25.03 50.04 -16.52
C MET A 1 23.50 49.81 -16.50
N ARG A 2 22.96 48.71 -17.02
CA ARG A 2 21.50 48.46 -17.09
C ARG A 2 21.05 47.12 -16.47
N LYS A 3 21.95 46.33 -15.89
CA LYS A 3 21.62 45.00 -15.30
C LYS A 3 21.34 45.01 -13.78
N SER A 4 21.66 46.12 -13.10
CA SER A 4 21.47 46.19 -11.62
C SER A 4 20.04 46.51 -11.17
N THR A 5 19.28 47.26 -11.97
CA THR A 5 17.92 47.71 -11.60
C THR A 5 16.85 46.63 -11.73
N VAL A 6 17.01 45.66 -12.63
CA VAL A 6 16.05 44.58 -12.86
C VAL A 6 16.08 43.56 -11.72
N ASN A 7 17.26 43.26 -11.16
CA ASN A 7 17.40 42.34 -10.03
C ASN A 7 16.85 42.90 -8.71
N GLN A 8 16.90 44.23 -8.50
CA GLN A 8 16.36 44.85 -7.30
C GLN A 8 14.82 44.85 -7.28
N LEU A 9 14.18 45.04 -8.45
CA LEU A 9 12.72 44.99 -8.57
C LEU A 9 12.15 43.54 -8.36
N ALA A 10 12.87 42.54 -8.86
CA ALA A 10 12.46 41.13 -8.67
C ALA A 10 12.54 40.70 -7.21
N THR A 11 13.56 41.17 -6.46
CA THR A 11 13.74 40.84 -5.05
C THR A 11 12.68 41.51 -4.14
N GLN A 12 12.27 42.74 -4.48
CA GLN A 12 11.23 43.44 -3.75
C GLN A 12 9.83 42.85 -3.95
N LEU A 13 9.51 42.34 -5.14
CA LEU A 13 8.23 41.68 -5.44
C LEU A 13 8.10 40.31 -4.74
N LEU A 14 9.21 39.56 -4.64
CA LEU A 14 9.23 38.29 -3.90
C LEU A 14 9.07 38.45 -2.40
N ALA A 15 9.69 39.48 -1.80
CA ALA A 15 9.57 39.77 -0.37
C ALA A 15 8.16 40.24 0.00
N GLY A 16 7.51 41.04 -0.84
CA GLY A 16 6.13 41.51 -0.63
C GLY A 16 5.09 40.40 -0.68
N SER A 17 5.27 39.41 -1.57
CA SER A 17 4.39 38.24 -1.68
C SER A 17 4.47 37.30 -0.47
N LEU A 18 5.66 37.11 0.10
CA LEU A 18 5.87 36.25 1.27
C LEU A 18 5.20 36.80 2.54
N VAL A 19 5.23 38.13 2.74
CA VAL A 19 4.62 38.79 3.89
C VAL A 19 3.09 38.75 3.80
N LEU A 20 2.51 38.85 2.61
CA LEU A 20 1.07 38.76 2.40
C LEU A 20 0.53 37.34 2.69
N PHE A 21 1.27 36.31 2.32
CA PHE A 21 0.87 34.91 2.63
C PHE A 21 0.94 34.60 4.13
N LEU A 22 1.90 35.16 4.86
CA LEU A 22 2.05 34.93 6.29
C LEU A 22 0.92 35.61 7.11
N ALA A 23 0.37 36.74 6.65
CA ALA A 23 -0.72 37.45 7.31
C ALA A 23 -2.07 36.71 7.22
N ILE A 24 -2.28 35.90 6.18
CA ILE A 24 -3.52 35.15 6.00
C ILE A 24 -3.60 33.91 6.91
N TYR A 25 -2.45 33.34 7.31
CA TYR A 25 -2.40 32.15 8.17
C TYR A 25 -2.64 32.42 9.67
N LEU A 26 -2.59 33.69 10.11
CA LEU A 26 -2.71 34.06 11.53
C LEU A 26 -4.14 34.47 11.97
N SER A 27 -5.14 34.47 11.05
CA SER A 27 -6.49 34.94 11.34
C SER A 27 -7.54 33.84 11.59
N ALA A 28 -7.18 32.57 11.71
CA ALA A 28 -8.11 31.47 11.88
C ALA A 28 -7.97 30.75 13.22
N CYS A 29 -8.06 31.50 14.35
CA CYS A 29 -8.22 30.91 15.67
C CYS A 29 -8.96 31.88 16.60
N SER A 30 -10.29 31.89 16.52
CA SER A 30 -11.13 32.47 17.57
C SER A 30 -12.53 31.89 17.45
N GLY A 31 -12.93 31.04 18.38
CA GLY A 31 -14.31 30.56 18.45
C GLY A 31 -14.52 29.38 19.37
N CYS A 32 -14.07 29.49 20.64
CA CYS A 32 -14.65 28.68 21.72
C CYS A 32 -15.90 29.37 22.23
N SER A 33 -17.04 28.71 22.25
CA SER A 33 -18.14 29.05 23.16
C SER A 33 -18.89 27.79 23.61
N ARG A 34 -19.00 27.76 24.91
CA ARG A 34 -19.63 26.82 25.83
C ARG A 34 -21.16 26.83 25.77
N SER A 35 -21.71 25.81 26.42
CA SER A 35 -23.06 25.65 27.02
C SER A 35 -24.08 24.98 26.11
N GLY A 36 -24.88 24.05 26.57
CA GLY A 36 -25.37 23.68 27.89
C GLY A 36 -26.27 22.46 27.76
N SER A 37 -26.34 21.77 28.85
CA SER A 37 -27.22 20.66 29.20
C SER A 37 -28.68 20.85 28.83
N HIS A 38 -29.33 19.79 28.34
CA HIS A 38 -30.67 19.35 28.81
C HIS A 38 -31.01 17.98 28.23
N GLN A 39 -31.14 17.03 29.15
CA GLN A 39 -31.75 15.74 28.91
C GLN A 39 -33.23 15.83 29.31
N PRO A 40 -34.16 15.22 28.60
CA PRO A 40 -35.27 14.57 29.26
C PRO A 40 -35.36 13.07 28.94
N ARG A 41 -35.54 12.33 30.01
CA ARG A 41 -36.01 10.94 30.03
C ARG A 41 -37.42 10.83 29.50
N ARG A 42 -37.73 9.74 28.84
CA ARG A 42 -38.93 8.88 28.72
C ARG A 42 -39.07 8.39 27.31
N ALA A 43 -39.50 7.19 27.00
CA ALA A 43 -40.26 6.15 27.66
C ALA A 43 -39.94 4.77 26.99
N ARG A 44 -40.09 3.71 27.75
CA ARG A 44 -40.11 2.33 27.25
C ARG A 44 -41.34 2.14 26.38
N HIS A 45 -41.12 1.62 25.14
CA HIS A 45 -42.15 0.86 24.43
C HIS A 45 -41.53 -0.50 24.05
N ASN A 46 -42.03 -1.54 24.75
CA ASN A 46 -41.89 -2.89 24.32
C ASN A 46 -42.82 -3.09 23.11
N THR A 47 -42.24 -3.40 21.98
CA THR A 47 -42.95 -4.04 20.88
C THR A 47 -42.09 -5.21 20.41
N ALA A 48 -42.58 -6.41 20.62
CA ALA A 48 -42.02 -7.62 20.07
C ALA A 48 -42.08 -7.50 18.54
N ALA A 49 -40.93 -7.55 17.89
CA ALA A 49 -40.82 -7.71 16.46
C ALA A 49 -39.79 -8.80 16.18
N THR A 50 -40.30 -9.88 15.70
CA THR A 50 -39.80 -10.91 14.83
C THR A 50 -38.31 -10.72 14.44
N GLU A 51 -37.50 -11.66 14.92
CA GLU A 51 -36.12 -11.90 14.57
C GLU A 51 -36.00 -12.20 13.07
N PRO A 52 -35.33 -11.41 12.25
CA PRO A 52 -34.97 -11.84 10.91
C PRO A 52 -33.76 -12.78 10.99
N ALA A 53 -33.86 -13.91 10.32
CA ALA A 53 -32.89 -14.96 10.20
C ALA A 53 -31.47 -14.41 10.02
N SER A 54 -30.56 -14.83 10.89
CA SER A 54 -29.13 -14.62 10.82
C SER A 54 -28.60 -15.07 9.45
N PRO A 55 -27.88 -14.22 8.69
CA PRO A 55 -27.22 -14.73 7.50
C PRO A 55 -26.16 -15.73 7.92
N THR A 56 -26.25 -16.92 7.36
CA THR A 56 -25.27 -18.00 7.45
C THR A 56 -23.86 -17.43 7.31
N ALA A 57 -23.06 -17.55 8.35
CA ALA A 57 -21.65 -17.15 8.31
C ALA A 57 -20.95 -17.90 7.18
N PRO A 58 -20.16 -17.20 6.32
CA PRO A 58 -19.37 -17.88 5.30
C PRO A 58 -18.37 -18.82 6.00
N ALA A 59 -18.18 -19.99 5.42
CA ALA A 59 -17.30 -21.03 5.90
C ALA A 59 -15.96 -20.45 6.32
N SER A 60 -15.51 -20.80 7.52
CA SER A 60 -14.21 -20.43 8.09
C SER A 60 -13.09 -20.87 7.13
N VAL A 61 -12.58 -19.95 6.34
CA VAL A 61 -11.35 -20.17 5.56
C VAL A 61 -10.23 -20.25 6.57
N THR A 62 -9.68 -21.43 6.76
CA THR A 62 -8.54 -21.66 7.65
C THR A 62 -7.40 -20.73 7.19
N ALA A 63 -7.13 -19.71 7.98
CA ALA A 63 -6.08 -18.73 7.69
C ALA A 63 -4.72 -19.42 7.86
N THR A 64 -4.16 -19.94 6.76
CA THR A 64 -2.82 -20.51 6.74
C THR A 64 -1.81 -19.39 6.96
N LYS A 65 -1.01 -19.50 8.03
CA LYS A 65 0.01 -18.50 8.37
C LYS A 65 1.12 -18.49 7.31
N PRO A 66 1.62 -17.31 6.90
CA PRO A 66 2.79 -17.23 6.02
C PRO A 66 4.00 -17.91 6.64
N THR A 67 4.69 -18.73 5.86
CA THR A 67 5.90 -19.47 6.27
C THR A 67 7.08 -19.03 5.41
N LEU A 68 8.18 -18.61 6.05
CA LEU A 68 9.43 -18.29 5.36
C LEU A 68 10.39 -19.46 5.42
N THR A 69 10.91 -19.86 4.27
CA THR A 69 11.98 -20.86 4.11
C THR A 69 13.15 -20.21 3.39
N GLN A 70 14.37 -20.49 3.85
CA GLN A 70 15.61 -20.09 3.16
C GLN A 70 16.39 -21.35 2.79
N VAL A 71 16.86 -21.42 1.54
CA VAL A 71 17.66 -22.56 1.07
C VAL A 71 19.14 -22.36 1.37
N GLY A 72 19.62 -21.11 1.37
CA GLY A 72 20.99 -20.73 1.68
C GLY A 72 21.20 -20.38 3.15
N THR A 73 22.43 -20.02 3.50
CA THR A 73 22.82 -19.51 4.83
C THR A 73 23.33 -18.07 4.69
N GLY A 74 22.90 -17.20 5.59
CA GLY A 74 23.34 -15.79 5.63
C GLY A 74 22.45 -14.83 4.83
N PRO A 75 22.90 -13.59 4.62
CA PRO A 75 22.15 -12.58 3.92
C PRO A 75 21.96 -12.90 2.42
N THR A 76 20.77 -12.60 1.92
CA THR A 76 20.42 -12.75 0.49
C THR A 76 20.61 -11.44 -0.23
N GLU A 77 21.55 -11.33 -1.15
CA GLU A 77 21.75 -10.16 -2.01
C GLU A 77 21.01 -10.31 -3.33
N VAL A 78 20.21 -9.30 -3.69
CA VAL A 78 19.43 -9.28 -4.93
C VAL A 78 19.72 -8.00 -5.72
N PRO A 79 20.06 -8.09 -7.00
CA PRO A 79 20.33 -6.91 -7.81
C PRO A 79 19.07 -6.09 -8.05
N MET A 80 19.23 -4.76 -8.00
CA MET A 80 18.20 -3.79 -8.37
C MET A 80 18.43 -3.26 -9.78
N VAL A 81 17.34 -3.07 -10.51
CA VAL A 81 17.34 -2.42 -11.83
C VAL A 81 16.59 -1.11 -11.73
N LYS A 82 17.24 -0.01 -12.11
CA LYS A 82 16.58 1.30 -12.20
C LYS A 82 15.74 1.38 -13.47
N ASP A 83 14.44 1.67 -13.31
CA ASP A 83 13.49 1.83 -14.40
C ASP A 83 12.57 3.01 -14.12
N LYS A 84 12.55 4.00 -15.01
CA LYS A 84 11.70 5.22 -14.91
C LYS A 84 11.77 5.92 -13.56
N GLY A 85 12.97 6.00 -12.97
CA GLY A 85 13.21 6.72 -11.71
C GLY A 85 13.04 5.88 -10.44
N VAL A 86 12.50 4.66 -10.53
CA VAL A 86 12.35 3.73 -9.41
C VAL A 86 13.27 2.52 -9.55
N TYR A 87 13.58 1.87 -8.42
CA TYR A 87 14.37 0.63 -8.40
C TYR A 87 13.45 -0.57 -8.26
N LYS A 88 13.69 -1.58 -9.08
CA LYS A 88 12.92 -2.83 -9.09
C LYS A 88 13.83 -4.01 -8.84
N ILE A 89 13.32 -4.99 -8.11
CA ILE A 89 13.95 -6.30 -7.93
C ILE A 89 13.15 -7.38 -8.65
N GLN A 90 13.82 -8.47 -9.01
CA GLN A 90 13.14 -9.64 -9.53
C GLN A 90 12.62 -10.50 -8.38
N VAL A 91 11.35 -10.86 -8.47
CA VAL A 91 10.63 -11.73 -7.53
C VAL A 91 9.93 -12.81 -8.34
N LEU A 92 9.95 -14.06 -7.89
CA LEU A 92 9.11 -15.10 -8.47
C LEU A 92 7.82 -15.20 -7.68
N ILE A 93 6.70 -15.01 -8.35
CA ILE A 93 5.36 -15.16 -7.79
C ILE A 93 4.76 -16.46 -8.33
N ASN A 94 4.51 -17.43 -7.47
CA ASN A 94 4.06 -18.78 -7.85
C ASN A 94 4.94 -19.38 -8.96
N GLY A 95 6.26 -19.12 -8.91
CA GLY A 95 7.23 -19.55 -9.90
C GLY A 95 7.41 -18.62 -11.13
N HIS A 96 6.56 -17.60 -11.31
CA HIS A 96 6.67 -16.66 -12.43
C HIS A 96 7.53 -15.43 -12.08
N PRO A 97 8.57 -15.12 -12.88
CA PRO A 97 9.44 -13.99 -12.63
C PRO A 97 8.74 -12.65 -12.97
N MET A 98 8.69 -11.76 -12.02
CA MET A 98 8.11 -10.41 -12.14
C MET A 98 9.03 -9.38 -11.49
N LYS A 99 8.95 -8.11 -11.93
CA LYS A 99 9.76 -7.02 -11.36
C LYS A 99 8.91 -6.15 -10.44
N PHE A 100 9.27 -6.14 -9.16
CA PHE A 100 8.56 -5.41 -8.12
C PHE A 100 9.36 -4.20 -7.63
N ILE A 101 8.66 -3.12 -7.30
CA ILE A 101 9.19 -2.00 -6.54
C ILE A 101 9.11 -2.38 -5.05
N LEU A 102 10.19 -2.17 -4.29
CA LEU A 102 10.17 -2.24 -2.82
C LEU A 102 9.40 -1.04 -2.29
N ASP A 103 8.26 -1.29 -1.67
CA ASP A 103 7.38 -0.24 -1.18
C ASP A 103 6.98 -0.47 0.28
N THR A 104 7.68 0.21 1.19
CA THR A 104 7.37 0.15 2.62
C THR A 104 6.08 0.88 3.00
N GLY A 105 5.52 1.69 2.11
CA GLY A 105 4.23 2.38 2.28
C GLY A 105 3.02 1.51 1.90
N ALA A 106 3.22 0.48 1.08
CA ALA A 106 2.15 -0.45 0.72
C ALA A 106 1.93 -1.50 1.82
N SER A 107 0.70 -1.71 2.24
CA SER A 107 0.35 -2.72 3.25
C SER A 107 0.49 -4.15 2.73
N LEU A 108 0.10 -4.40 1.49
CA LEU A 108 0.12 -5.70 0.83
C LEU A 108 1.03 -5.68 -0.40
N ILE A 109 1.42 -6.86 -0.87
CA ILE A 109 1.88 -7.01 -2.25
C ILE A 109 0.78 -6.52 -3.16
N SER A 110 1.12 -5.71 -4.18
CA SER A 110 0.17 -5.23 -5.17
C SER A 110 0.52 -5.77 -6.55
N ILE A 111 -0.47 -6.32 -7.22
CA ILE A 111 -0.36 -6.93 -8.56
C ILE A 111 -1.41 -6.27 -9.45
N SER A 112 -1.06 -5.97 -10.71
CA SER A 112 -2.03 -5.44 -11.65
C SER A 112 -3.01 -6.51 -12.14
N SER A 113 -4.14 -6.10 -12.70
CA SER A 113 -5.10 -7.04 -13.31
C SER A 113 -4.47 -7.82 -14.48
N THR A 114 -3.52 -7.24 -15.20
CA THR A 114 -2.81 -7.91 -16.30
C THR A 114 -2.00 -9.11 -15.82
N GLU A 115 -1.21 -8.94 -14.75
CA GLU A 115 -0.42 -10.04 -14.18
C GLU A 115 -1.31 -11.08 -13.52
N ALA A 116 -2.39 -10.66 -12.87
CA ALA A 116 -3.35 -11.60 -12.28
C ALA A 116 -4.03 -12.46 -13.36
N GLU A 117 -4.48 -11.85 -14.47
CA GLU A 117 -5.02 -12.59 -15.61
C GLU A 117 -4.00 -13.54 -16.23
N PHE A 118 -2.75 -13.10 -16.37
CA PHE A 118 -1.67 -13.97 -16.87
C PHE A 118 -1.51 -15.21 -15.99
N MET A 119 -1.42 -15.03 -14.67
CA MET A 119 -1.27 -16.13 -13.72
C MET A 119 -2.49 -17.06 -13.72
N THR A 120 -3.71 -16.51 -13.88
CA THR A 120 -4.93 -17.30 -14.01
C THR A 120 -4.92 -18.15 -15.27
N LYS A 121 -4.52 -17.58 -16.42
CA LYS A 121 -4.38 -18.32 -17.69
C LYS A 121 -3.33 -19.41 -17.62
N GLN A 122 -2.29 -19.23 -16.81
CA GLN A 122 -1.26 -20.25 -16.54
C GLN A 122 -1.69 -21.28 -15.47
N GLY A 123 -2.86 -21.14 -14.87
CA GLY A 123 -3.37 -22.04 -13.83
C GLY A 123 -2.60 -21.95 -12.50
N THR A 124 -1.83 -20.90 -12.28
CA THR A 124 -1.06 -20.70 -11.04
C THR A 124 -1.84 -19.93 -9.97
N ILE A 125 -2.92 -19.26 -10.38
CA ILE A 125 -3.97 -18.68 -9.53
C ILE A 125 -5.32 -19.20 -10.03
N SER A 126 -6.21 -19.54 -9.09
CA SER A 126 -7.59 -19.98 -9.33
C SER A 126 -8.58 -19.13 -8.52
N GLU A 127 -9.87 -19.33 -8.73
CA GLU A 127 -10.92 -18.68 -7.93
C GLU A 127 -10.83 -19.06 -6.43
N GLU A 128 -10.31 -20.24 -6.10
CA GLU A 128 -10.09 -20.69 -4.73
C GLU A 128 -9.02 -19.89 -4.00
N ASP A 129 -8.11 -19.26 -4.76
CA ASP A 129 -7.07 -18.41 -4.20
C ASP A 129 -7.60 -17.00 -3.85
N ILE A 130 -8.82 -16.64 -4.28
CA ILE A 130 -9.47 -15.38 -3.91
C ILE A 130 -9.98 -15.51 -2.48
N VAL A 131 -9.36 -14.82 -1.53
CA VAL A 131 -9.68 -14.90 -0.10
C VAL A 131 -10.49 -13.71 0.40
N GLY A 132 -10.78 -12.74 -0.44
CA GLY A 132 -11.61 -11.59 -0.08
C GLY A 132 -11.58 -10.47 -1.10
N HIS A 133 -12.27 -9.39 -0.75
CA HIS A 133 -12.29 -8.16 -1.52
C HIS A 133 -11.72 -7.02 -0.68
N SER A 134 -11.07 -6.08 -1.33
CA SER A 134 -10.47 -4.92 -0.67
C SER A 134 -10.90 -3.63 -1.34
N ARG A 135 -10.77 -2.55 -0.57
CA ARG A 135 -10.66 -1.20 -1.11
C ARG A 135 -9.28 -0.71 -0.77
N PHE A 136 -8.56 -0.21 -1.73
CA PHE A 136 -7.25 0.35 -1.46
C PHE A 136 -7.23 1.81 -1.90
N GLU A 137 -6.53 2.62 -1.13
CA GLU A 137 -6.31 4.03 -1.37
C GLU A 137 -4.90 4.19 -1.97
N ASP A 138 -4.81 4.91 -3.07
CA ASP A 138 -3.52 5.22 -3.68
C ASP A 138 -2.89 6.48 -3.04
N ALA A 139 -1.69 6.84 -3.49
CA ALA A 139 -0.97 8.02 -2.97
C ALA A 139 -1.67 9.35 -3.23
N ASN A 140 -2.68 9.41 -4.10
CA ASN A 140 -3.49 10.60 -4.38
C ASN A 140 -4.76 10.65 -3.52
N GLY A 141 -5.06 9.59 -2.76
CA GLY A 141 -6.29 9.43 -1.99
C GLY A 141 -7.45 8.82 -2.77
N ASP A 142 -7.21 8.36 -4.00
CA ASP A 142 -8.24 7.70 -4.81
C ASP A 142 -8.48 6.27 -4.31
N ILE A 143 -9.75 5.94 -4.08
CA ILE A 143 -10.15 4.62 -3.60
C ILE A 143 -10.56 3.74 -4.77
N SER A 144 -9.87 2.62 -4.94
CA SER A 144 -10.16 1.62 -5.95
C SER A 144 -10.55 0.28 -5.33
N PRO A 145 -11.52 -0.44 -5.92
CA PRO A 145 -11.81 -1.81 -5.53
C PRO A 145 -10.69 -2.75 -5.99
N GLY A 146 -10.45 -3.80 -5.22
CA GLY A 146 -9.51 -4.84 -5.55
C GLY A 146 -9.92 -6.18 -4.95
N ASP A 147 -9.24 -7.23 -5.34
CA ASP A 147 -9.46 -8.56 -4.82
C ASP A 147 -8.21 -8.99 -4.02
N ILE A 148 -8.42 -9.59 -2.86
CA ILE A 148 -7.32 -10.16 -2.10
C ILE A 148 -7.17 -11.61 -2.52
N ILE A 149 -5.98 -11.95 -3.02
CA ILE A 149 -5.61 -13.31 -3.39
C ILE A 149 -4.54 -13.86 -2.45
N ARG A 150 -4.51 -15.17 -2.31
CA ARG A 150 -3.45 -15.90 -1.63
C ARG A 150 -2.44 -16.37 -2.65
N LEU A 151 -1.22 -15.86 -2.57
CA LEU A 151 -0.08 -16.35 -3.34
C LEU A 151 0.47 -17.60 -2.67
N LYS A 152 0.68 -18.65 -3.44
CA LYS A 152 1.27 -19.91 -2.95
C LYS A 152 2.72 -19.70 -2.56
N SER A 153 3.49 -18.94 -3.38
CA SER A 153 4.88 -18.61 -3.08
C SER A 153 5.30 -17.24 -3.60
N VAL A 154 6.16 -16.58 -2.82
CA VAL A 154 6.87 -15.35 -3.16
C VAL A 154 8.36 -15.62 -2.91
N GLN A 155 9.15 -15.72 -3.96
CA GLN A 155 10.57 -16.04 -3.84
C GLN A 155 11.44 -14.84 -4.20
N ILE A 156 12.40 -14.53 -3.32
CA ILE A 156 13.40 -13.47 -3.50
C ILE A 156 14.77 -14.10 -3.28
N GLY A 157 15.55 -14.24 -4.33
CA GLY A 157 16.83 -14.96 -4.27
C GLY A 157 16.63 -16.40 -3.79
N ASP A 158 17.25 -16.77 -2.68
CA ASP A 158 17.19 -18.08 -2.04
C ASP A 158 16.10 -18.19 -0.95
N ARG A 159 15.31 -17.13 -0.73
CA ARG A 159 14.25 -17.09 0.28
C ARG A 159 12.87 -17.26 -0.35
N VAL A 160 12.07 -18.15 0.18
CA VAL A 160 10.71 -18.43 -0.26
C VAL A 160 9.74 -18.17 0.89
N LEU A 161 8.78 -17.31 0.64
CA LEU A 161 7.68 -17.04 1.57
C LEU A 161 6.40 -17.64 0.97
N GLU A 162 5.74 -18.50 1.71
CA GLU A 162 4.51 -19.18 1.29
C GLU A 162 3.27 -18.57 1.93
N ASN A 163 2.12 -18.75 1.27
CA ASN A 163 0.80 -18.34 1.76
C ASN A 163 0.68 -16.85 2.07
N VAL A 164 1.07 -16.00 1.13
CA VAL A 164 1.09 -14.55 1.28
C VAL A 164 -0.12 -13.91 0.63
N ASN A 165 -0.80 -13.05 1.35
CA ASN A 165 -1.88 -12.26 0.78
C ASN A 165 -1.33 -11.12 -0.08
N ALA A 166 -1.92 -10.96 -1.25
CA ALA A 166 -1.66 -9.88 -2.19
C ALA A 166 -2.97 -9.21 -2.63
N ASN A 167 -2.90 -7.95 -3.02
CA ASN A 167 -4.02 -7.21 -3.58
C ASN A 167 -3.90 -7.18 -5.11
N VAL A 168 -4.96 -7.58 -5.80
CA VAL A 168 -5.10 -7.40 -7.24
C VAL A 168 -5.82 -6.08 -7.48
N VAL A 169 -5.08 -5.11 -8.00
CA VAL A 169 -5.61 -3.79 -8.35
C VAL A 169 -6.32 -3.87 -9.69
N ARG A 170 -7.56 -3.39 -9.77
CA ARG A 170 -8.35 -3.39 -11.01
C ARG A 170 -7.87 -2.31 -12.00
N SER A 171 -6.57 -2.31 -12.27
CA SER A 171 -5.91 -1.46 -13.24
C SER A 171 -4.84 -2.25 -13.97
N THR A 172 -4.84 -2.18 -15.29
CA THR A 172 -3.86 -2.85 -16.15
C THR A 172 -2.46 -2.22 -16.09
N LYS A 173 -2.38 -0.99 -15.58
CA LYS A 173 -1.13 -0.20 -15.49
C LYS A 173 -0.65 0.00 -14.06
N ALA A 174 -1.30 -0.63 -13.07
CA ALA A 174 -0.86 -0.52 -11.69
C ALA A 174 0.58 -1.03 -11.54
N PRO A 175 1.43 -0.33 -10.77
CA PRO A 175 2.78 -0.83 -10.50
C PRO A 175 2.72 -2.07 -9.63
N LEU A 176 3.67 -2.99 -9.84
CA LEU A 176 3.85 -4.13 -8.95
C LEU A 176 4.63 -3.66 -7.73
N LEU A 177 4.00 -3.74 -6.55
CA LEU A 177 4.58 -3.29 -5.29
C LEU A 177 4.82 -4.48 -4.36
N LEU A 178 6.02 -4.58 -3.82
CA LEU A 178 6.36 -5.52 -2.76
C LEU A 178 6.16 -4.82 -1.42
N GLY A 179 4.98 -5.02 -0.84
CA GLY A 179 4.54 -4.34 0.37
C GLY A 179 4.82 -5.10 1.67
N GLN A 180 4.34 -4.57 2.77
CA GLN A 180 4.60 -5.04 4.14
C GLN A 180 4.13 -6.49 4.41
N SER A 181 3.11 -6.98 3.69
CA SER A 181 2.67 -8.38 3.83
C SER A 181 3.81 -9.39 3.56
N ALA A 182 4.77 -9.03 2.71
CA ALA A 182 5.96 -9.80 2.44
C ALA A 182 7.20 -9.22 3.14
N LEU A 183 7.48 -7.91 2.98
CA LEU A 183 8.73 -7.30 3.48
C LEU A 183 8.96 -7.56 4.96
N SER A 184 7.90 -7.47 5.79
CA SER A 184 8.00 -7.73 7.24
C SER A 184 8.36 -9.17 7.60
N LYS A 185 8.28 -10.11 6.65
CA LYS A 185 8.59 -11.53 6.85
C LYS A 185 10.02 -11.86 6.42
N PHE A 186 10.60 -11.06 5.54
CA PHE A 186 11.97 -11.26 5.07
C PHE A 186 13.05 -10.73 6.03
N GLY A 187 12.67 -10.12 7.15
CA GLY A 187 13.59 -9.63 8.18
C GLY A 187 14.07 -8.20 7.91
N LYS A 188 15.34 -7.94 8.23
CA LYS A 188 15.96 -6.65 7.99
C LYS A 188 16.30 -6.50 6.51
N ILE A 189 16.00 -5.35 5.95
CA ILE A 189 16.24 -5.03 4.53
C ILE A 189 17.18 -3.84 4.45
N SER A 190 18.29 -4.00 3.72
CA SER A 190 19.28 -2.97 3.48
C SER A 190 19.36 -2.66 1.99
N VAL A 191 19.38 -1.37 1.62
CA VAL A 191 19.46 -0.93 0.21
C VAL A 191 20.76 -0.22 -0.03
N ASP A 192 21.58 -0.75 -0.94
CA ASP A 192 22.83 -0.14 -1.40
C ASP A 192 22.66 0.39 -2.82
N TYR A 193 22.42 1.70 -2.94
CA TYR A 193 22.26 2.37 -4.22
C TYR A 193 23.55 2.49 -5.03
N ARG A 194 24.72 2.35 -4.40
CA ARG A 194 26.01 2.40 -5.12
C ARG A 194 26.25 1.08 -5.84
N ARG A 195 25.94 -0.02 -5.19
CA ARG A 195 26.07 -1.39 -5.75
C ARG A 195 24.83 -1.81 -6.55
N ASN A 196 23.73 -1.07 -6.47
CA ASN A 196 22.42 -1.45 -6.98
C ASN A 196 21.98 -2.83 -6.44
N VAL A 197 22.05 -3.02 -5.13
CA VAL A 197 21.74 -4.28 -4.46
C VAL A 197 20.83 -4.03 -3.27
N VAL A 198 19.88 -4.92 -3.07
CA VAL A 198 19.11 -5.07 -1.82
C VAL A 198 19.57 -6.32 -1.11
N THR A 199 19.79 -6.21 0.19
CA THR A 199 20.18 -7.32 1.07
C THR A 199 19.03 -7.61 2.04
N PHE A 200 18.68 -8.87 2.15
CA PHE A 200 17.73 -9.41 3.14
C PHE A 200 18.52 -10.23 4.15
N ASP A 201 18.47 -9.82 5.43
CA ASP A 201 19.19 -10.47 6.56
C ASP A 201 18.30 -11.50 7.27
#